data_b9c9fab5fbb53e2ad5c0474b01e4831a
#
_entry.id   b9c9fab5fbb53e2ad5c0474b01e4831a
#
_cell.length_a   1.000
_cell.length_b   1.000
_cell.length_c   1.000
_cell.angle_alpha   90.00
_cell.angle_beta   90.00
_cell.angle_gamma   90.00
#
_symmetry.space_group_name_H-M   'P 1'
#
loop_
_entity.id
_entity.type
_entity.pdbx_description
1 polymer ?
#
loop_
_entity_poly.entity_id
_entity_poly.type
_entity_poly.pdbx_seq_one_letter_code
_entity_poly.pdbx_strand_id
1 'polypeptide(L)'
;DNIEAAVTAQALLMEDGEKIYVAFEAQDPDPDQIRGFYEDRDSGWEGDYMGITLDTFNDERRAFEFQVNPFGVQMDGIYDDVNQRADESWNAIWDSVGQITESGYTVELSIPLKQLRFTATNSAQIWGIDLYRHYPRDRSTMIHSQRIDWDISCYLCQISTLEGFNSLEQSRNLEVIPTLTAASFKKRDPAIGEWEHDNDPQGSLDLRWGISQDTYLNATINPDFSQVEADSLQLDVNNTFSLFFPERRTFFLDGADYFDTYENLVHTRNIASPEYGVKLTGKSDKNTYGLVAANDETTNFIIPNSLSSRVASVPELESKVAIGRYRRDIFENSTFGALVTDRRGSNYSNSVLSIDSTLRPTAQDTISVQAMHSLSEYPNEVQLEHQQEAELSDNSYVIEYQHNDRSWDWRLGYYNWGEDFRADLGFINRVDFKHIVATVGRTWRWDGQGFFNRIRFAADYDRTEDQSGLELEEETEFFINMNGPLQSFLNGLFGSSSTYWNGKYFDEQFNMINIGFTPSPNLSISSLIRYEDVVDFANTRLGFSKRWGPRINYRFGRH
;
A
#
# COMPACT_ATOMS: atom_id res chain seq x y z
N ASP A 1 -10.45 -5.14 -21.93
CA ASP A 1 -10.99 -5.36 -23.28
C ASP A 1 -11.64 -4.08 -23.75
N ASN A 2 -11.01 -3.31 -24.65
CA ASN A 2 -11.50 -2.04 -25.18
C ASN A 2 -12.75 -2.23 -26.07
N ILE A 3 -13.83 -2.72 -25.47
CA ILE A 3 -15.14 -2.84 -26.11
C ILE A 3 -15.93 -1.54 -25.92
N GLU A 4 -16.91 -1.30 -26.79
CA GLU A 4 -17.82 -0.19 -26.62
C GLU A 4 -18.56 -0.29 -25.29
N ALA A 5 -18.64 0.81 -24.56
CA ALA A 5 -19.33 0.85 -23.27
C ALA A 5 -20.83 0.57 -23.43
N ALA A 6 -21.36 -0.29 -22.55
CA ALA A 6 -22.78 -0.64 -22.56
C ALA A 6 -23.70 0.53 -22.14
N VAL A 7 -23.14 1.52 -21.44
CA VAL A 7 -23.83 2.69 -20.91
C VAL A 7 -22.99 3.94 -21.10
N THR A 8 -23.63 5.09 -21.12
CA THR A 8 -22.96 6.38 -21.26
C THR A 8 -22.85 7.10 -19.93
N ALA A 9 -21.81 7.92 -19.82
CA ALA A 9 -21.66 8.88 -18.74
C ALA A 9 -21.12 10.19 -19.31
N GLN A 10 -21.48 11.30 -18.69
CA GLN A 10 -20.97 12.62 -19.02
C GLN A 10 -20.30 13.20 -17.79
N ALA A 11 -19.15 13.86 -17.98
CA ALA A 11 -18.49 14.62 -16.94
C ALA A 11 -18.36 16.09 -17.35
N LEU A 12 -18.57 16.99 -16.40
CA LEU A 12 -18.37 18.43 -16.52
C LEU A 12 -17.33 18.85 -15.49
N LEU A 13 -16.30 19.58 -15.93
CA LEU A 13 -15.25 20.10 -15.07
C LEU A 13 -15.28 21.63 -15.09
N MET A 14 -15.08 22.22 -13.91
CA MET A 14 -14.97 23.66 -13.72
C MET A 14 -13.96 23.96 -12.63
N GLU A 15 -13.31 25.10 -12.68
CA GLU A 15 -12.46 25.62 -11.59
C GLU A 15 -12.83 27.10 -11.30
N ASP A 16 -12.54 27.54 -10.07
CA ASP A 16 -12.76 28.92 -9.62
C ASP A 16 -11.48 29.57 -9.05
N GLY A 17 -10.33 28.95 -9.24
CA GLY A 17 -9.03 29.35 -8.70
C GLY A 17 -8.71 28.79 -7.31
N GLU A 18 -9.70 28.28 -6.57
CA GLU A 18 -9.55 27.67 -5.24
C GLU A 18 -9.90 26.18 -5.23
N LYS A 19 -10.85 25.78 -6.06
CA LYS A 19 -11.38 24.42 -6.12
C LYS A 19 -11.57 23.94 -7.56
N ILE A 20 -11.51 22.63 -7.71
CA ILE A 20 -11.99 21.93 -8.90
C ILE A 20 -13.36 21.35 -8.57
N TYR A 21 -14.31 21.58 -9.44
CA TYR A 21 -15.64 20.98 -9.39
C TYR A 21 -15.77 19.97 -10.52
N VAL A 22 -16.24 18.78 -10.17
CA VAL A 22 -16.51 17.73 -11.15
C VAL A 22 -17.93 17.24 -10.96
N ALA A 23 -18.74 17.32 -12.00
CA ALA A 23 -20.09 16.78 -12.00
C ALA A 23 -20.17 15.63 -13.00
N PHE A 24 -20.69 14.49 -12.55
CA PHE A 24 -20.94 13.33 -13.39
C PHE A 24 -22.45 13.07 -13.52
N GLU A 25 -22.87 12.74 -14.73
CA GLU A 25 -24.18 12.18 -15.02
C GLU A 25 -24.00 10.80 -15.63
N ALA A 26 -24.40 9.76 -14.89
CA ALA A 26 -24.26 8.37 -15.27
C ALA A 26 -25.61 7.79 -15.69
N GLN A 27 -25.79 7.52 -16.98
CA GLN A 27 -27.00 6.91 -17.50
C GLN A 27 -27.04 5.42 -17.17
N ASP A 28 -28.21 4.91 -16.80
CA ASP A 28 -28.42 3.50 -16.51
C ASP A 28 -29.82 3.05 -17.02
N PRO A 29 -29.87 2.01 -17.87
CA PRO A 29 -31.15 1.51 -18.38
C PRO A 29 -31.99 0.82 -17.31
N ASP A 30 -31.40 0.41 -16.17
CA ASP A 30 -32.06 -0.24 -15.04
C ASP A 30 -31.55 0.37 -13.71
N PRO A 31 -32.07 1.53 -13.29
CA PRO A 31 -31.64 2.21 -12.08
C PRO A 31 -31.86 1.40 -10.78
N ASP A 32 -32.76 0.42 -10.79
CA ASP A 32 -32.98 -0.47 -9.66
C ASP A 32 -31.78 -1.41 -9.42
N GLN A 33 -30.93 -1.61 -10.42
CA GLN A 33 -29.71 -2.42 -10.33
C GLN A 33 -28.48 -1.62 -9.85
N ILE A 34 -28.63 -0.30 -9.63
CA ILE A 34 -27.54 0.53 -9.13
C ILE A 34 -27.14 0.06 -7.72
N ARG A 35 -25.87 -0.26 -7.55
CA ARG A 35 -25.27 -0.73 -6.30
C ARG A 35 -24.64 0.44 -5.54
N GLY A 36 -25.47 1.33 -5.03
CA GLY A 36 -25.07 2.43 -4.16
C GLY A 36 -25.56 2.16 -2.73
N PHE A 37 -24.70 2.40 -1.75
CA PHE A 37 -25.02 2.21 -0.33
C PHE A 37 -24.38 3.32 0.50
N TYR A 38 -24.97 3.62 1.66
CA TYR A 38 -24.31 4.41 2.68
C TYR A 38 -23.31 3.51 3.41
N GLU A 39 -22.06 3.83 3.29
CA GLU A 39 -20.93 3.08 3.83
C GLU A 39 -19.96 4.05 4.47
N ASP A 40 -19.00 3.53 5.22
CA ASP A 40 -17.88 4.33 5.70
C ASP A 40 -17.02 4.81 4.52
N ARG A 41 -16.33 5.93 4.70
CA ARG A 41 -15.35 6.43 3.72
C ARG A 41 -14.37 5.29 3.38
N ASP A 42 -13.93 5.25 2.13
CA ASP A 42 -12.98 4.27 1.59
C ASP A 42 -13.45 2.80 1.64
N SER A 43 -14.79 2.58 1.68
CA SER A 43 -15.40 1.24 1.71
C SER A 43 -16.26 0.90 0.50
N GLY A 44 -16.50 1.84 -0.41
CA GLY A 44 -17.46 1.74 -1.52
C GLY A 44 -17.00 1.02 -2.79
N TRP A 45 -15.87 0.32 -2.78
CA TRP A 45 -15.20 -0.23 -3.97
C TRP A 45 -15.96 -1.32 -4.74
N GLU A 46 -16.88 -2.02 -4.08
CA GLU A 46 -17.68 -3.09 -4.72
C GLU A 46 -18.93 -2.57 -5.45
N GLY A 47 -19.32 -1.32 -5.20
CA GLY A 47 -20.53 -0.69 -5.73
C GLY A 47 -20.34 0.05 -7.05
N ASP A 48 -21.40 0.74 -7.50
CA ASP A 48 -21.29 1.76 -8.55
C ASP A 48 -20.54 2.97 -7.99
N TYR A 49 -19.60 3.51 -8.75
CA TYR A 49 -18.96 4.78 -8.47
C TYR A 49 -18.47 5.46 -9.74
N MET A 50 -18.29 6.78 -9.65
CA MET A 50 -17.60 7.60 -10.64
C MET A 50 -16.27 8.03 -10.04
N GLY A 51 -15.23 8.09 -10.85
CA GLY A 51 -13.91 8.47 -10.42
C GLY A 51 -13.21 9.45 -11.37
N ILE A 52 -12.26 10.16 -10.81
CA ILE A 52 -11.30 11.00 -11.51
C ILE A 52 -9.89 10.70 -11.00
N THR A 53 -8.98 10.46 -11.94
CA THR A 53 -7.54 10.38 -11.70
C THR A 53 -6.89 11.65 -12.23
N LEU A 54 -6.06 12.31 -11.43
CA LEU A 54 -5.37 13.55 -11.75
C LEU A 54 -3.87 13.42 -11.55
N ASP A 55 -3.11 13.33 -12.64
CA ASP A 55 -1.64 13.51 -12.62
C ASP A 55 -1.35 15.01 -12.75
N THR A 56 -1.21 15.67 -11.62
CA THR A 56 -1.05 17.13 -11.52
C THR A 56 0.36 17.63 -11.87
N PHE A 57 1.31 16.73 -11.99
CA PHE A 57 2.67 17.01 -12.48
C PHE A 57 2.80 16.69 -13.97
N ASN A 58 1.86 15.92 -14.53
CA ASN A 58 1.87 15.40 -15.89
C ASN A 58 3.18 14.71 -16.25
N ASP A 59 3.62 13.84 -15.33
CA ASP A 59 4.90 13.15 -15.43
C ASP A 59 4.76 11.62 -15.43
N GLU A 60 3.51 11.13 -15.42
CA GLU A 60 3.16 9.72 -15.55
C GLU A 60 3.71 8.84 -14.41
N ARG A 61 3.92 9.44 -13.22
CA ARG A 61 4.49 8.75 -12.05
C ARG A 61 3.51 8.57 -10.92
N ARG A 62 2.71 9.59 -10.68
CA ARG A 62 1.84 9.67 -9.52
C ARG A 62 0.59 10.47 -9.86
N ALA A 63 -0.55 9.96 -9.45
CA ALA A 63 -1.82 10.66 -9.60
C ALA A 63 -2.63 10.64 -8.31
N PHE A 64 -3.44 11.67 -8.12
CA PHE A 64 -4.48 11.70 -7.11
C PHE A 64 -5.73 11.06 -7.67
N GLU A 65 -6.38 10.22 -6.88
CA GLU A 65 -7.62 9.56 -7.23
C GLU A 65 -8.73 10.00 -6.29
N PHE A 66 -9.88 10.33 -6.86
CA PHE A 66 -11.10 10.66 -6.13
C PHE A 66 -12.25 9.88 -6.73
N GLN A 67 -12.92 9.10 -5.91
CA GLN A 67 -14.08 8.32 -6.33
C GLN A 67 -15.26 8.63 -5.42
N VAL A 68 -16.46 8.54 -5.97
CA VAL A 68 -17.69 8.80 -5.24
C VAL A 68 -18.80 7.87 -5.69
N ASN A 69 -19.49 7.28 -4.74
CA ASN A 69 -20.62 6.42 -5.01
C ASN A 69 -21.92 7.22 -5.24
N PRO A 70 -23.04 6.60 -5.70
CA PRO A 70 -24.31 7.28 -5.95
C PRO A 70 -24.93 8.00 -4.76
N PHE A 71 -24.44 7.84 -3.54
CA PHE A 71 -24.88 8.53 -2.32
C PHE A 71 -23.89 9.56 -1.79
N GLY A 72 -22.80 9.83 -2.52
CA GLY A 72 -21.79 10.79 -2.11
C GLY A 72 -20.78 10.21 -1.11
N VAL A 73 -20.70 8.90 -0.92
CA VAL A 73 -19.63 8.28 -0.12
C VAL A 73 -18.31 8.42 -0.86
N GLN A 74 -17.33 8.97 -0.18
CA GLN A 74 -16.02 9.32 -0.71
C GLN A 74 -15.04 8.14 -0.60
N MET A 75 -14.21 8.02 -1.62
CA MET A 75 -13.01 7.19 -1.63
C MET A 75 -11.91 8.01 -2.27
N ASP A 76 -10.72 8.04 -1.71
CA ASP A 76 -9.59 8.76 -2.28
C ASP A 76 -8.26 8.04 -2.00
N GLY A 77 -7.25 8.40 -2.76
CA GLY A 77 -5.94 7.79 -2.65
C GLY A 77 -4.94 8.42 -3.60
N ILE A 78 -3.75 7.85 -3.58
CA ILE A 78 -2.67 8.20 -4.49
C ILE A 78 -2.25 6.94 -5.23
N TYR A 79 -2.28 6.99 -6.56
CA TYR A 79 -1.72 5.94 -7.40
C TYR A 79 -0.27 6.26 -7.75
N ASP A 80 0.63 5.33 -7.45
CA ASP A 80 2.05 5.35 -7.84
C ASP A 80 2.28 4.36 -8.99
N ASP A 81 2.49 4.89 -10.19
CA ASP A 81 2.72 4.06 -11.38
C ASP A 81 4.12 3.43 -11.39
N VAL A 82 5.09 4.01 -10.69
CA VAL A 82 6.46 3.44 -10.59
C VAL A 82 6.42 2.10 -9.87
N ASN A 83 5.70 2.06 -8.75
CA ASN A 83 5.56 0.87 -7.89
C ASN A 83 4.28 0.07 -8.19
N GLN A 84 3.45 0.51 -9.15
CA GLN A 84 2.16 -0.11 -9.54
C GLN A 84 1.24 -0.33 -8.33
N ARG A 85 1.13 0.68 -7.46
CA ARG A 85 0.43 0.58 -6.18
C ARG A 85 -0.44 1.81 -5.91
N ALA A 86 -1.65 1.58 -5.40
CA ALA A 86 -2.47 2.62 -4.80
C ALA A 86 -2.19 2.72 -3.30
N ASP A 87 -2.11 3.94 -2.78
CA ASP A 87 -2.07 4.26 -1.35
C ASP A 87 -3.42 4.86 -0.94
N GLU A 88 -4.30 4.03 -0.40
CA GLU A 88 -5.63 4.40 0.10
C GLU A 88 -5.57 5.00 1.51
N SER A 89 -4.39 5.08 2.14
CA SER A 89 -4.21 5.71 3.44
C SER A 89 -4.15 7.24 3.36
N TRP A 90 -3.92 7.76 2.16
CA TRP A 90 -3.98 9.20 1.92
C TRP A 90 -5.42 9.69 1.91
N ASN A 91 -5.70 10.71 2.71
CA ASN A 91 -7.03 11.28 2.84
C ASN A 91 -7.01 12.79 2.58
N ALA A 92 -7.79 13.24 1.61
CA ALA A 92 -8.03 14.66 1.34
C ALA A 92 -9.28 15.17 2.07
N ILE A 93 -9.33 16.46 2.31
CA ILE A 93 -10.55 17.13 2.78
C ILE A 93 -11.25 17.75 1.56
N TRP A 94 -12.32 17.14 1.12
CA TRP A 94 -13.12 17.54 -0.03
C TRP A 94 -14.60 17.23 0.19
N ASP A 95 -15.47 17.81 -0.64
CA ASP A 95 -16.92 17.63 -0.51
C ASP A 95 -17.47 16.82 -1.68
N SER A 96 -18.51 16.05 -1.43
CA SER A 96 -19.22 15.28 -2.44
C SER A 96 -20.71 15.18 -2.15
N VAL A 97 -21.50 15.03 -3.19
CA VAL A 97 -22.92 14.70 -3.11
C VAL A 97 -23.30 13.77 -4.24
N GLY A 98 -24.23 12.86 -3.97
CA GLY A 98 -24.75 11.93 -4.98
C GLY A 98 -26.25 11.77 -4.87
N GLN A 99 -26.90 11.50 -6.00
CA GLN A 99 -28.34 11.27 -6.08
C GLN A 99 -28.66 10.26 -7.19
N ILE A 100 -29.45 9.23 -6.84
CA ILE A 100 -30.05 8.33 -7.83
C ILE A 100 -31.25 9.04 -8.47
N THR A 101 -31.35 8.95 -9.80
CA THR A 101 -32.39 9.53 -10.64
C THR A 101 -33.21 8.45 -11.32
N GLU A 102 -34.27 8.85 -12.05
CA GLU A 102 -35.06 7.91 -12.86
C GLU A 102 -34.28 7.29 -14.04
N SER A 103 -33.20 7.93 -14.49
CA SER A 103 -32.37 7.53 -15.64
C SER A 103 -30.96 7.06 -15.28
N GLY A 104 -30.63 6.96 -13.98
CA GLY A 104 -29.31 6.60 -13.52
C GLY A 104 -28.93 7.26 -12.20
N TYR A 105 -27.82 7.99 -12.15
CA TYR A 105 -27.43 8.77 -10.98
C TYR A 105 -26.53 9.95 -11.37
N THR A 106 -26.49 10.95 -10.51
CA THR A 106 -25.58 12.09 -10.61
C THR A 106 -24.72 12.17 -9.37
N VAL A 107 -23.47 12.59 -9.53
CA VAL A 107 -22.56 12.87 -8.42
C VAL A 107 -21.77 14.14 -8.71
N GLU A 108 -21.51 14.91 -7.67
CA GLU A 108 -20.72 16.13 -7.73
C GLU A 108 -19.60 16.07 -6.70
N LEU A 109 -18.42 16.52 -7.10
CA LEU A 109 -17.21 16.60 -6.28
C LEU A 109 -16.74 18.06 -6.24
N SER A 110 -16.28 18.48 -5.07
CA SER A 110 -15.65 19.78 -4.86
C SER A 110 -14.29 19.56 -4.18
N ILE A 111 -13.22 19.63 -4.97
CA ILE A 111 -11.85 19.29 -4.54
C ILE A 111 -11.06 20.59 -4.38
N PRO A 112 -10.69 20.97 -3.13
CA PRO A 112 -9.85 22.14 -2.91
C PRO A 112 -8.45 21.94 -3.49
N LEU A 113 -7.97 22.89 -4.28
CA LEU A 113 -6.62 22.85 -4.89
C LEU A 113 -5.50 22.74 -3.86
N LYS A 114 -5.73 23.21 -2.64
CA LYS A 114 -4.78 23.06 -1.51
C LYS A 114 -4.54 21.61 -1.08
N GLN A 115 -5.42 20.68 -1.46
CA GLN A 115 -5.22 19.24 -1.20
C GLN A 115 -4.29 18.61 -2.24
N LEU A 116 -4.15 19.23 -3.41
CA LEU A 116 -3.34 18.74 -4.51
C LEU A 116 -1.95 19.36 -4.47
N ARG A 117 -0.95 18.61 -4.90
CA ARG A 117 0.40 19.10 -5.15
C ARG A 117 0.59 19.20 -6.66
N PHE A 118 1.04 20.34 -7.15
CA PHE A 118 1.27 20.59 -8.57
C PHE A 118 2.37 21.63 -8.77
N THR A 119 2.95 21.69 -9.96
CA THR A 119 3.94 22.71 -10.29
C THR A 119 3.27 24.04 -10.61
N ALA A 120 3.62 25.10 -9.87
CA ALA A 120 3.15 26.44 -10.17
C ALA A 120 3.74 26.94 -11.49
N THR A 121 2.89 27.28 -12.44
CA THR A 121 3.30 27.91 -13.70
C THR A 121 2.55 29.23 -13.91
N ASN A 122 3.20 30.18 -14.62
CA ASN A 122 2.53 31.42 -15.07
C ASN A 122 1.71 31.20 -16.36
N SER A 123 1.64 29.97 -16.86
CA SER A 123 0.88 29.54 -18.02
C SER A 123 -0.27 28.63 -17.60
N ALA A 124 -1.14 28.24 -18.53
CA ALA A 124 -2.15 27.21 -18.30
C ALA A 124 -1.50 25.94 -17.74
N GLN A 125 -2.13 25.33 -16.74
CA GLN A 125 -1.73 24.03 -16.23
C GLN A 125 -2.01 22.96 -17.28
N ILE A 126 -1.14 21.97 -17.33
CA ILE A 126 -1.29 20.77 -18.15
C ILE A 126 -1.20 19.59 -17.20
N TRP A 127 -2.31 18.88 -17.03
CA TRP A 127 -2.41 17.73 -16.14
C TRP A 127 -2.82 16.47 -16.90
N GLY A 128 -2.40 15.30 -16.45
CA GLY A 128 -2.99 14.05 -16.90
C GLY A 128 -4.36 13.85 -16.23
N ILE A 129 -5.32 13.31 -16.97
CA ILE A 129 -6.67 13.04 -16.47
C ILE A 129 -7.24 11.75 -17.02
N ASP A 130 -7.85 10.95 -16.15
CA ASP A 130 -8.81 9.92 -16.52
C ASP A 130 -10.11 10.11 -15.76
N LEU A 131 -11.22 9.95 -16.48
CA LEU A 131 -12.56 9.96 -15.94
C LEU A 131 -13.14 8.57 -16.16
N TYR A 132 -13.63 7.94 -15.10
CA TYR A 132 -14.07 6.57 -15.19
C TYR A 132 -15.29 6.27 -14.36
N ARG A 133 -15.98 5.20 -14.74
CA ARG A 133 -17.15 4.65 -14.06
C ARG A 133 -16.93 3.18 -13.75
N HIS A 134 -17.13 2.78 -12.51
CA HIS A 134 -17.29 1.37 -12.16
C HIS A 134 -18.77 0.99 -12.34
N TYR A 135 -19.01 0.00 -13.21
CA TYR A 135 -20.32 -0.48 -13.60
C TYR A 135 -20.47 -1.98 -13.27
N PRO A 136 -20.85 -2.31 -12.02
CA PRO A 136 -20.90 -3.68 -11.50
C PRO A 136 -22.27 -4.32 -11.77
N ARG A 137 -22.53 -4.83 -12.97
CA ARG A 137 -23.76 -5.56 -13.33
C ARG A 137 -23.51 -7.06 -13.38
N ASP A 138 -23.99 -7.76 -14.41
CA ASP A 138 -23.68 -9.17 -14.64
C ASP A 138 -22.18 -9.42 -14.64
N ARG A 139 -21.43 -8.48 -15.19
CA ARG A 139 -19.97 -8.41 -15.12
C ARG A 139 -19.56 -7.07 -14.55
N SER A 140 -18.52 -7.08 -13.73
CA SER A 140 -17.89 -5.84 -13.27
C SER A 140 -17.07 -5.26 -14.42
N THR A 141 -17.38 -4.02 -14.78
CA THR A 141 -16.75 -3.31 -15.89
C THR A 141 -16.27 -1.95 -15.42
N MET A 142 -15.01 -1.61 -15.74
CA MET A 142 -14.50 -0.27 -15.63
C MET A 142 -14.63 0.42 -16.99
N ILE A 143 -15.31 1.55 -17.04
CA ILE A 143 -15.55 2.35 -18.25
C ILE A 143 -14.69 3.61 -18.11
N HIS A 144 -13.71 3.78 -18.99
CA HIS A 144 -12.79 4.91 -18.99
C HIS A 144 -13.16 5.95 -20.08
N SER A 145 -12.76 7.20 -19.89
CA SER A 145 -12.92 8.27 -20.88
C SER A 145 -12.04 8.08 -22.12
N GLN A 146 -11.02 7.25 -22.04
CA GLN A 146 -10.14 6.83 -23.14
C GLN A 146 -9.93 5.33 -23.14
N ARG A 147 -9.28 4.83 -24.18
CA ARG A 147 -8.89 3.43 -24.25
C ARG A 147 -7.66 3.18 -23.39
N ILE A 148 -7.71 2.13 -22.58
CA ILE A 148 -6.57 1.62 -21.82
C ILE A 148 -6.07 0.35 -22.49
N ASP A 149 -4.84 0.37 -22.97
CA ASP A 149 -4.20 -0.77 -23.59
C ASP A 149 -3.54 -1.66 -22.53
N TRP A 150 -4.01 -2.89 -22.41
CA TRP A 150 -3.50 -3.87 -21.44
C TRP A 150 -2.13 -4.46 -21.82
N ASP A 151 -1.63 -4.13 -23.01
CA ASP A 151 -0.26 -4.45 -23.42
C ASP A 151 0.77 -3.40 -22.96
N ILE A 152 0.31 -2.34 -22.26
CA ILE A 152 1.14 -1.28 -21.69
C ILE A 152 1.04 -1.34 -20.17
N SER A 153 2.15 -1.58 -19.49
CA SER A 153 2.19 -1.70 -18.02
C SER A 153 2.02 -0.36 -17.30
N CYS A 154 2.32 0.76 -17.95
CA CYS A 154 2.13 2.10 -17.41
C CYS A 154 0.69 2.57 -17.63
N TYR A 155 -0.09 2.77 -16.57
CA TYR A 155 -1.45 3.29 -16.64
C TYR A 155 -1.45 4.80 -16.91
N LEU A 156 -0.67 5.56 -16.15
CA LEU A 156 -0.65 7.02 -16.25
C LEU A 156 -0.09 7.53 -17.60
N CYS A 157 0.70 6.73 -18.30
CA CYS A 157 1.16 7.06 -19.66
C CYS A 157 0.05 7.07 -20.70
N GLN A 158 -1.13 6.54 -20.38
CA GLN A 158 -2.24 6.34 -21.30
C GLN A 158 -3.40 7.29 -21.06
N ILE A 159 -3.38 8.04 -19.94
CA ILE A 159 -4.46 8.96 -19.60
C ILE A 159 -4.43 10.20 -20.49
N SER A 160 -5.59 10.84 -20.62
CA SER A 160 -5.76 12.06 -21.44
C SER A 160 -5.13 13.28 -20.79
N THR A 161 -4.94 14.34 -21.56
CA THR A 161 -4.41 15.61 -21.06
C THR A 161 -5.54 16.60 -20.81
N LEU A 162 -5.52 17.27 -19.66
CA LEU A 162 -6.40 18.36 -19.28
C LEU A 162 -5.63 19.68 -19.35
N GLU A 163 -6.12 20.63 -20.14
CA GLU A 163 -5.56 21.96 -20.27
C GLU A 163 -6.62 23.01 -19.92
N GLY A 164 -6.23 24.15 -19.35
CA GLY A 164 -7.14 25.27 -19.21
C GLY A 164 -7.18 25.98 -17.86
N PHE A 165 -6.56 25.49 -16.84
CA PHE A 165 -6.46 26.17 -15.55
C PHE A 165 -5.42 27.28 -15.62
N ASN A 166 -5.89 28.54 -15.84
CA ASN A 166 -5.01 29.64 -16.23
C ASN A 166 -4.51 30.52 -15.08
N SER A 167 -5.05 30.38 -13.88
CA SER A 167 -4.73 31.28 -12.76
C SER A 167 -4.96 30.62 -11.42
N LEU A 168 -4.26 29.50 -11.19
CA LEU A 168 -4.29 28.90 -9.88
C LEU A 168 -3.45 29.76 -8.93
N GLU A 169 -4.11 30.43 -7.98
CA GLU A 169 -3.40 31.23 -6.99
C GLU A 169 -2.65 30.36 -6.00
N GLN A 170 -1.44 30.76 -5.70
CA GLN A 170 -0.63 30.09 -4.67
C GLN A 170 -1.26 30.33 -3.30
N SER A 171 -2.01 29.37 -2.82
CA SER A 171 -2.52 29.35 -1.45
C SER A 171 -1.35 29.22 -0.48
N ARG A 172 -1.35 29.97 0.63
CA ARG A 172 -0.33 29.88 1.69
C ARG A 172 -0.49 28.61 2.55
N ASN A 173 -1.12 27.60 2.12
CA ASN A 173 -1.34 26.28 2.74
C ASN A 173 -0.67 26.08 4.11
N LEU A 174 -1.02 26.96 5.07
CA LEU A 174 -0.54 26.86 6.44
C LEU A 174 -1.68 26.32 7.31
N GLU A 175 -1.50 25.12 7.82
CA GLU A 175 -2.41 24.49 8.75
C GLU A 175 -1.70 24.30 10.09
N VAL A 176 -2.39 24.63 11.16
CA VAL A 176 -1.91 24.44 12.54
C VAL A 176 -3.00 23.68 13.29
N ILE A 177 -2.69 22.50 13.74
CA ILE A 177 -3.64 21.57 14.35
C ILE A 177 -3.21 21.31 15.81
N PRO A 178 -3.75 22.05 16.80
CA PRO A 178 -3.56 21.70 18.19
C PRO A 178 -4.51 20.55 18.57
N THR A 179 -3.99 19.54 19.27
CA THR A 179 -4.78 18.41 19.76
C THR A 179 -4.59 18.25 21.25
N LEU A 180 -5.69 17.95 21.96
CA LEU A 180 -5.68 17.62 23.38
C LEU A 180 -6.40 16.28 23.56
N THR A 181 -5.71 15.33 24.14
CA THR A 181 -6.23 14.00 24.46
C THR A 181 -6.14 13.71 25.93
N ALA A 182 -7.07 12.92 26.43
CA ALA A 182 -7.05 12.40 27.78
C ALA A 182 -7.39 10.90 27.71
N ALA A 183 -6.42 10.07 28.05
CA ALA A 183 -6.61 8.63 28.14
C ALA A 183 -6.61 8.19 29.60
N SER A 184 -7.49 7.25 29.94
CA SER A 184 -7.53 6.62 31.28
C SER A 184 -7.44 5.10 31.09
N PHE A 185 -6.38 4.51 31.57
CA PHE A 185 -6.11 3.07 31.44
C PHE A 185 -6.24 2.38 32.80
N LYS A 186 -6.78 1.17 32.75
CA LYS A 186 -6.73 0.21 33.84
C LYS A 186 -5.98 -1.03 33.38
N LYS A 187 -4.82 -1.24 33.94
CA LYS A 187 -4.01 -2.43 33.66
C LYS A 187 -3.97 -3.30 34.91
N ARG A 188 -4.23 -4.59 34.75
CA ARG A 188 -4.07 -5.53 35.87
C ARG A 188 -2.64 -6.06 35.85
N ASP A 189 -1.91 -5.88 36.96
CA ASP A 189 -0.63 -6.54 37.11
C ASP A 189 -0.85 -8.06 37.34
N PRO A 190 -0.39 -8.91 36.41
CA PRO A 190 -0.60 -10.34 36.52
C PRO A 190 0.19 -10.99 37.68
N ALA A 191 1.26 -10.34 38.19
CA ALA A 191 2.11 -10.89 39.24
C ALA A 191 1.48 -10.70 40.62
N ILE A 192 0.86 -9.54 40.88
CA ILE A 192 0.27 -9.18 42.19
C ILE A 192 -1.25 -9.14 42.15
N GLY A 193 -1.88 -9.14 40.97
CA GLY A 193 -3.31 -9.15 40.78
C GLY A 193 -4.01 -7.80 41.05
N GLU A 194 -3.27 -6.75 41.30
CA GLU A 194 -3.77 -5.40 41.53
C GLU A 194 -4.05 -4.66 40.24
N TRP A 195 -4.97 -3.68 40.30
CA TRP A 195 -5.29 -2.80 39.19
C TRP A 195 -4.53 -1.50 39.31
N GLU A 196 -3.66 -1.24 38.36
CA GLU A 196 -2.98 0.03 38.19
C GLU A 196 -3.86 0.96 37.35
N HIS A 197 -3.99 2.21 37.78
CA HIS A 197 -4.73 3.25 37.08
C HIS A 197 -3.73 4.28 36.58
N ASP A 198 -3.73 4.50 35.29
CA ASP A 198 -2.95 5.55 34.68
C ASP A 198 -3.87 6.53 33.96
N ASN A 199 -3.61 7.82 34.13
CA ASN A 199 -4.29 8.91 33.48
C ASN A 199 -3.23 9.72 32.72
N ASP A 200 -3.31 9.70 31.41
CA ASP A 200 -2.35 10.34 30.54
C ASP A 200 -3.03 11.46 29.71
N PRO A 201 -3.07 12.71 30.22
CA PRO A 201 -3.47 13.85 29.42
C PRO A 201 -2.30 14.31 28.56
N GLN A 202 -2.45 14.33 27.25
CA GLN A 202 -1.42 14.75 26.30
C GLN A 202 -1.92 15.91 25.45
N GLY A 203 -1.00 16.85 25.12
CA GLY A 203 -1.22 17.92 24.17
C GLY A 203 -0.24 17.82 23.04
N SER A 204 -0.71 17.91 21.81
CA SER A 204 0.11 17.90 20.61
C SER A 204 -0.10 19.13 19.74
N LEU A 205 0.85 19.40 18.88
CA LEU A 205 0.79 20.48 17.91
C LEU A 205 1.38 20.01 16.59
N ASP A 206 0.54 19.96 15.56
CA ASP A 206 0.96 19.66 14.20
C ASP A 206 0.93 20.92 13.34
N LEU A 207 1.94 21.10 12.52
CA LEU A 207 2.09 22.17 11.54
C LEU A 207 2.27 21.55 10.16
N ARG A 208 1.48 21.99 9.21
CA ARG A 208 1.68 21.72 7.78
C ARG A 208 1.78 23.04 7.04
N TRP A 209 2.89 23.22 6.33
CA TRP A 209 3.14 24.44 5.57
C TRP A 209 3.60 24.13 4.15
N GLY A 210 2.79 24.51 3.17
CA GLY A 210 3.20 24.55 1.77
C GLY A 210 4.16 25.74 1.53
N ILE A 211 5.46 25.45 1.49
CA ILE A 211 6.48 26.45 1.16
C ILE A 211 6.30 26.91 -0.29
N SER A 212 5.98 25.97 -1.16
CA SER A 212 5.52 26.14 -2.52
C SER A 212 4.42 25.13 -2.79
N GLN A 213 3.83 25.11 -3.99
CA GLN A 213 2.77 24.14 -4.33
C GLN A 213 3.29 22.71 -4.48
N ASP A 214 4.57 22.56 -4.69
CA ASP A 214 5.27 21.28 -4.86
C ASP A 214 6.14 20.87 -3.67
N THR A 215 6.30 21.74 -2.65
CA THR A 215 7.17 21.52 -1.49
C THR A 215 6.45 21.82 -0.18
N TYR A 216 6.42 20.84 0.72
CA TYR A 216 5.75 20.92 2.00
C TYR A 216 6.70 20.67 3.17
N LEU A 217 6.54 21.47 4.21
CA LEU A 217 7.15 21.29 5.51
C LEU A 217 6.08 20.87 6.52
N ASN A 218 6.26 19.72 7.11
CA ASN A 218 5.47 19.25 8.24
C ASN A 218 6.32 19.29 9.49
N ALA A 219 5.78 19.75 10.61
CA ALA A 219 6.42 19.68 11.91
C ALA A 219 5.42 19.22 12.95
N THR A 220 5.88 18.48 13.94
CA THR A 220 5.06 17.99 15.03
C THR A 220 5.80 18.11 16.35
N ILE A 221 5.05 18.35 17.42
CA ILE A 221 5.53 18.32 18.79
C ILE A 221 4.57 17.42 19.58
N ASN A 222 5.11 16.41 20.25
CA ASN A 222 4.37 15.42 21.00
C ASN A 222 3.15 14.90 20.23
N PRO A 223 3.36 14.29 19.02
CA PRO A 223 2.25 13.85 18.18
C PRO A 223 1.36 12.88 18.93
N ASP A 224 0.05 13.14 18.88
CA ASP A 224 -0.93 12.34 19.59
C ASP A 224 -1.08 10.95 18.95
N PHE A 225 -0.90 9.93 19.77
CA PHE A 225 -1.07 8.53 19.40
C PHE A 225 -2.46 7.99 19.76
N SER A 226 -3.23 8.71 20.55
CA SER A 226 -4.52 8.22 21.09
C SER A 226 -5.66 8.32 20.08
N GLN A 227 -5.53 9.15 19.05
CA GLN A 227 -6.50 9.25 17.96
C GLN A 227 -6.31 8.17 16.88
N VAL A 228 -5.26 7.39 17.01
CA VAL A 228 -5.02 6.30 16.08
C VAL A 228 -6.12 5.27 16.27
N GLU A 229 -6.89 5.02 15.21
CA GLU A 229 -7.78 3.87 15.17
C GLU A 229 -7.02 2.63 15.63
N ALA A 230 -7.63 1.82 16.49
CA ALA A 230 -7.00 0.59 16.95
C ALA A 230 -6.54 -0.23 15.74
N ASP A 231 -5.30 -0.72 15.79
CA ASP A 231 -4.81 -1.63 14.78
C ASP A 231 -5.77 -2.82 14.66
N SER A 232 -6.02 -3.26 13.44
CA SER A 232 -6.84 -4.44 13.21
C SER A 232 -6.17 -5.64 13.90
N LEU A 233 -6.99 -6.44 14.59
CA LEU A 233 -6.53 -7.65 15.26
C LEU A 233 -5.86 -8.57 14.24
N GLN A 234 -4.58 -8.87 14.45
CA GLN A 234 -3.83 -9.86 13.70
C GLN A 234 -3.57 -11.07 14.60
N LEU A 235 -3.62 -12.26 14.01
CA LEU A 235 -3.29 -13.48 14.72
C LEU A 235 -1.78 -13.72 14.62
N ASP A 236 -1.12 -13.76 15.77
CA ASP A 236 0.30 -14.14 15.91
C ASP A 236 0.52 -15.62 16.23
N VAL A 237 -0.59 -16.38 16.29
CA VAL A 237 -0.53 -17.81 16.59
C VAL A 237 0.14 -18.57 15.46
N ASN A 238 1.17 -19.33 15.80
CA ASN A 238 1.98 -20.13 14.87
C ASN A 238 2.70 -19.26 13.79
N ASN A 239 3.01 -18.02 14.13
CA ASN A 239 3.79 -17.10 13.30
C ASN A 239 5.20 -16.97 13.89
N THR A 240 6.22 -17.09 13.05
CA THR A 240 7.62 -16.99 13.47
C THR A 240 8.21 -15.60 13.19
N PHE A 241 7.55 -14.78 12.36
CA PHE A 241 8.01 -13.46 12.00
C PHE A 241 7.16 -12.35 12.63
N SER A 242 7.75 -11.19 12.85
CA SER A 242 7.08 -10.00 13.36
C SER A 242 5.94 -9.55 12.44
N LEU A 243 4.81 -9.17 13.03
CA LEU A 243 3.65 -8.70 12.27
C LEU A 243 3.85 -7.26 11.77
N PHE A 244 3.39 -7.00 10.57
CA PHE A 244 3.38 -5.66 9.99
C PHE A 244 2.12 -4.91 10.42
N PHE A 245 2.30 -3.69 10.94
CA PHE A 245 1.22 -2.77 11.24
C PHE A 245 1.41 -1.49 10.41
N PRO A 246 0.43 -1.09 9.60
CA PRO A 246 0.53 0.11 8.78
C PRO A 246 0.61 1.37 9.65
N GLU A 247 1.26 2.42 9.13
CA GLU A 247 1.27 3.74 9.77
C GLU A 247 -0.14 4.35 9.75
N ARG A 248 -0.51 5.08 10.80
CA ARG A 248 -1.80 5.75 10.91
C ARG A 248 -1.69 7.21 11.39
N ARG A 249 -0.52 7.61 11.86
CA ARG A 249 -0.27 8.96 12.37
C ARG A 249 -0.16 9.94 11.22
N THR A 250 -0.98 10.98 11.23
CA THR A 250 -1.10 11.97 10.16
C THR A 250 0.24 12.62 9.77
N PHE A 251 1.09 12.93 10.77
CA PHE A 251 2.41 13.49 10.51
C PHE A 251 3.26 12.58 9.62
N PHE A 252 3.22 11.27 9.80
CA PHE A 252 4.01 10.33 9.01
C PHE A 252 3.35 9.98 7.68
N LEU A 253 2.01 9.94 7.61
CA LEU A 253 1.27 9.59 6.41
C LEU A 253 1.39 10.64 5.30
N ASP A 254 1.32 11.95 5.62
CA ASP A 254 1.39 12.98 4.59
C ASP A 254 2.72 12.94 3.84
N GLY A 255 2.71 12.54 2.56
CA GLY A 255 3.90 12.38 1.73
C GLY A 255 4.81 11.20 2.14
N ALA A 256 4.26 10.13 2.71
CA ALA A 256 4.99 8.90 3.02
C ALA A 256 5.59 8.26 1.76
N ASP A 257 4.87 8.31 0.66
CA ASP A 257 5.24 7.81 -0.66
C ASP A 257 6.54 8.39 -1.23
N TYR A 258 6.96 9.57 -0.74
CA TYR A 258 8.24 10.16 -1.12
C TYR A 258 9.44 9.36 -0.62
N PHE A 259 9.27 8.53 0.41
CA PHE A 259 10.33 7.71 1.02
C PHE A 259 10.31 6.25 0.56
N ASP A 260 9.35 5.87 -0.25
CA ASP A 260 9.20 4.50 -0.73
C ASP A 260 10.43 4.03 -1.52
N THR A 261 10.81 2.79 -1.24
CA THR A 261 11.81 2.01 -1.95
C THR A 261 11.22 0.63 -2.26
N TYR A 262 11.87 -0.16 -3.10
CA TYR A 262 11.38 -1.50 -3.43
C TYR A 262 11.20 -2.35 -2.15
N GLU A 263 12.22 -2.36 -1.29
CA GLU A 263 12.15 -2.97 0.06
C GLU A 263 11.82 -1.90 1.10
N ASN A 264 11.07 -2.25 2.12
CA ASN A 264 10.57 -1.30 3.12
C ASN A 264 11.66 -0.85 4.10
N LEU A 265 12.48 0.13 3.69
CA LEU A 265 13.54 0.70 4.53
C LEU A 265 13.09 1.87 5.42
N VAL A 266 11.84 2.32 5.27
CA VAL A 266 11.24 3.40 6.08
C VAL A 266 9.88 2.95 6.59
N HIS A 267 9.85 2.43 7.81
CA HIS A 267 8.65 2.05 8.53
C HIS A 267 8.52 2.90 9.78
N THR A 268 7.80 3.98 9.67
CA THR A 268 7.74 5.03 10.69
C THR A 268 7.14 4.58 12.03
N ARG A 269 6.44 3.44 12.08
CA ARG A 269 6.00 2.80 13.34
C ARG A 269 7.16 2.40 14.26
N ASN A 270 8.38 2.25 13.71
CA ASN A 270 9.59 2.03 14.51
C ASN A 270 10.05 3.29 15.25
N ILE A 271 9.57 4.48 14.85
CA ILE A 271 9.69 5.71 15.63
C ILE A 271 8.49 5.70 16.59
N ALA A 272 8.70 5.14 17.80
CA ALA A 272 7.60 4.74 18.66
C ALA A 272 6.97 5.91 19.41
N SER A 273 7.79 6.80 19.98
CA SER A 273 7.36 7.92 20.83
C SER A 273 8.12 9.21 20.49
N PRO A 274 7.86 9.81 19.31
CA PRO A 274 8.57 11.02 18.92
C PRO A 274 8.16 12.22 19.79
N GLU A 275 9.12 12.85 20.45
CA GLU A 275 8.95 14.11 21.18
C GLU A 275 8.68 15.25 20.19
N TYR A 276 9.44 15.28 19.11
CA TYR A 276 9.23 16.21 17.99
C TYR A 276 9.72 15.60 16.67
N GLY A 277 9.17 16.10 15.61
CA GLY A 277 9.57 15.71 14.25
C GLY A 277 9.42 16.84 13.25
N VAL A 278 10.27 16.82 12.23
CA VAL A 278 10.20 17.72 11.07
C VAL A 278 10.37 16.89 9.81
N LYS A 279 9.52 17.14 8.81
CA LYS A 279 9.54 16.48 7.52
C LYS A 279 9.42 17.50 6.40
N LEU A 280 10.31 17.41 5.43
CA LEU A 280 10.29 18.18 4.19
C LEU A 280 10.13 17.22 3.02
N THR A 281 9.11 17.42 2.19
CA THR A 281 8.89 16.64 0.97
C THR A 281 8.64 17.58 -0.18
N GLY A 282 9.15 17.25 -1.35
CA GLY A 282 8.94 18.08 -2.51
C GLY A 282 9.35 17.42 -3.82
N LYS A 283 8.83 17.99 -4.90
CA LYS A 283 9.15 17.63 -6.27
C LYS A 283 9.50 18.88 -7.05
N SER A 284 10.54 18.82 -7.87
CA SER A 284 10.94 19.92 -8.73
C SER A 284 11.43 19.35 -10.06
N ASP A 285 10.67 19.57 -11.12
CA ASP A 285 10.90 18.96 -12.42
C ASP A 285 10.98 17.41 -12.28
N LYS A 286 12.09 16.83 -12.68
CA LYS A 286 12.37 15.38 -12.62
C LYS A 286 12.95 14.91 -11.27
N ASN A 287 12.99 15.77 -10.26
CA ASN A 287 13.62 15.45 -8.97
C ASN A 287 12.58 15.38 -7.87
N THR A 288 12.56 14.29 -7.13
CA THR A 288 11.73 14.07 -5.94
C THR A 288 12.65 13.96 -4.73
N TYR A 289 12.33 14.63 -3.63
CA TYR A 289 13.14 14.59 -2.41
C TYR A 289 12.28 14.56 -1.15
N GLY A 290 12.81 13.87 -0.15
CA GLY A 290 12.22 13.77 1.17
C GLY A 290 13.29 13.81 2.25
N LEU A 291 13.03 14.55 3.34
CA LEU A 291 13.87 14.60 4.53
C LEU A 291 13.01 14.45 5.76
N VAL A 292 13.40 13.62 6.70
CA VAL A 292 12.77 13.50 8.04
C VAL A 292 13.85 13.65 9.09
N ALA A 293 13.54 14.39 10.14
CA ALA A 293 14.31 14.39 11.38
C ALA A 293 13.35 14.31 12.57
N ALA A 294 13.64 13.46 13.53
CA ALA A 294 12.81 13.27 14.72
C ALA A 294 13.68 12.91 15.93
N ASN A 295 13.16 13.17 17.12
CA ASN A 295 13.67 12.66 18.39
C ASN A 295 12.67 11.66 18.94
N ASP A 296 13.09 10.43 19.20
CA ASP A 296 12.25 9.33 19.66
C ASP A 296 12.66 8.92 21.08
N GLU A 297 11.73 9.03 22.04
CA GLU A 297 12.00 8.73 23.46
C GLU A 297 12.15 7.23 23.73
N THR A 298 11.55 6.40 22.85
CA THR A 298 11.59 4.93 22.99
C THR A 298 12.12 4.30 21.72
N THR A 299 13.15 3.48 21.82
CA THR A 299 13.71 2.80 20.65
C THR A 299 13.19 1.37 20.56
N ASN A 300 12.49 1.07 19.46
CA ASN A 300 12.06 -0.27 19.08
C ASN A 300 12.98 -0.82 17.99
N PHE A 301 13.20 -2.15 18.05
CA PHE A 301 14.01 -2.90 17.10
C PHE A 301 13.22 -4.07 16.54
N ILE A 302 13.38 -4.36 15.28
CA ILE A 302 13.06 -5.67 14.70
C ILE A 302 14.37 -6.44 14.66
N ILE A 303 14.44 -7.54 15.37
CA ILE A 303 15.60 -8.45 15.38
C ILE A 303 15.30 -9.59 14.41
N PRO A 304 15.78 -9.50 13.16
CA PRO A 304 15.52 -10.50 12.14
C PRO A 304 16.51 -11.67 12.22
N ASN A 305 16.08 -12.82 11.68
CA ASN A 305 16.90 -14.01 11.46
C ASN A 305 16.40 -14.72 10.18
N SER A 306 17.03 -15.80 9.76
CA SER A 306 16.63 -16.56 8.57
C SER A 306 15.27 -17.27 8.71
N LEU A 307 14.86 -17.67 9.92
CA LEU A 307 13.63 -18.43 10.19
C LEU A 307 12.61 -17.72 11.08
N SER A 308 13.00 -16.61 11.71
CA SER A 308 12.12 -15.91 12.64
C SER A 308 12.54 -14.46 12.85
N SER A 309 11.64 -13.66 13.39
CA SER A 309 11.98 -12.34 13.93
C SER A 309 11.22 -12.05 15.20
N ARG A 310 11.68 -11.05 15.94
CA ARG A 310 11.02 -10.56 17.15
C ARG A 310 11.17 -9.04 17.24
N VAL A 311 10.22 -8.42 17.90
CA VAL A 311 10.31 -7.01 18.28
C VAL A 311 10.94 -6.93 19.66
N ALA A 312 11.97 -6.11 19.80
CA ALA A 312 12.58 -5.71 21.06
C ALA A 312 12.32 -4.22 21.27
N SER A 313 12.08 -3.81 22.50
CA SER A 313 11.86 -2.42 22.89
C SER A 313 12.77 -2.06 24.04
N VAL A 314 13.47 -0.93 23.92
CA VAL A 314 14.30 -0.35 24.98
C VAL A 314 13.70 1.02 25.35
N PRO A 315 12.75 1.08 26.32
CA PRO A 315 11.98 2.28 26.62
C PRO A 315 12.82 3.48 27.07
N GLU A 316 13.97 3.24 27.69
CA GLU A 316 14.87 4.31 28.21
C GLU A 316 15.94 4.71 27.19
N LEU A 317 15.94 4.15 26.00
CA LEU A 317 16.89 4.48 24.94
C LEU A 317 16.28 5.55 24.02
N GLU A 318 16.58 6.80 24.32
CA GLU A 318 16.30 7.92 23.42
C GLU A 318 17.17 7.85 22.18
N SER A 319 16.58 8.10 21.01
CA SER A 319 17.30 8.10 19.74
C SER A 319 16.89 9.24 18.82
N LYS A 320 17.87 9.76 18.09
CA LYS A 320 17.70 10.75 17.02
C LYS A 320 17.60 10.03 15.69
N VAL A 321 16.60 10.40 14.92
CA VAL A 321 16.30 9.83 13.60
C VAL A 321 16.56 10.85 12.52
N ALA A 322 17.22 10.44 11.44
CA ALA A 322 17.36 11.21 10.22
C ALA A 322 17.12 10.29 9.01
N ILE A 323 16.27 10.71 8.10
CA ILE A 323 15.97 9.99 6.85
C ILE A 323 16.11 10.97 5.69
N GLY A 324 16.84 10.60 4.65
CA GLY A 324 17.00 11.39 3.44
C GLY A 324 16.74 10.52 2.21
N ARG A 325 15.81 10.94 1.37
CA ARG A 325 15.45 10.28 0.10
C ARG A 325 15.63 11.26 -1.05
N TYR A 326 16.22 10.78 -2.13
CA TYR A 326 16.28 11.48 -3.40
C TYR A 326 15.95 10.50 -4.52
N ARG A 327 15.06 10.88 -5.44
CA ARG A 327 14.71 10.12 -6.64
C ARG A 327 14.73 11.07 -7.83
N ARG A 328 15.23 10.60 -8.95
CA ARG A 328 15.25 11.31 -10.22
C ARG A 328 14.63 10.46 -11.31
N ASP A 329 13.74 11.08 -12.06
CA ASP A 329 13.19 10.50 -13.27
C ASP A 329 14.25 10.52 -14.38
N ILE A 330 14.51 9.36 -14.96
CA ILE A 330 15.48 9.14 -16.02
C ILE A 330 14.77 8.46 -17.21
N PHE A 331 15.21 8.76 -18.42
CA PHE A 331 14.54 8.29 -19.62
C PHE A 331 13.04 8.65 -19.63
N GLU A 332 12.21 7.90 -20.36
CA GLU A 332 10.77 8.19 -20.45
C GLU A 332 10.02 7.67 -19.21
N ASN A 333 10.25 6.43 -18.78
CA ASN A 333 9.47 5.79 -17.72
C ASN A 333 10.33 5.06 -16.68
N SER A 334 11.47 5.60 -16.34
CA SER A 334 12.42 4.97 -15.42
C SER A 334 12.83 5.92 -14.32
N THR A 335 13.27 5.38 -13.20
CA THR A 335 13.72 6.16 -12.05
C THR A 335 15.05 5.66 -11.51
N PHE A 336 15.80 6.56 -10.90
CA PHE A 336 16.99 6.26 -10.11
C PHE A 336 16.88 6.97 -8.78
N GLY A 337 17.16 6.28 -7.68
CA GLY A 337 17.01 6.82 -6.33
C GLY A 337 18.14 6.44 -5.39
N ALA A 338 18.24 7.21 -4.30
CA ALA A 338 19.09 6.93 -3.17
C ALA A 338 18.35 7.27 -1.86
N LEU A 339 18.51 6.42 -0.85
CA LEU A 339 17.97 6.58 0.49
C LEU A 339 19.08 6.43 1.52
N VAL A 340 19.07 7.31 2.52
CA VAL A 340 19.89 7.17 3.72
C VAL A 340 18.97 7.20 4.92
N THR A 341 19.10 6.25 5.82
CA THR A 341 18.49 6.28 7.15
C THR A 341 19.60 6.26 8.19
N ASP A 342 19.43 7.04 9.25
CA ASP A 342 20.39 7.12 10.37
C ASP A 342 19.61 7.25 11.68
N ARG A 343 19.89 6.37 12.62
CA ARG A 343 19.33 6.38 13.97
C ARG A 343 20.43 6.27 14.99
N ARG A 344 20.48 7.18 15.96
CA ARG A 344 21.54 7.24 16.96
C ARG A 344 21.02 7.51 18.35
N GLY A 345 21.44 6.69 19.29
CA GLY A 345 21.20 6.85 20.74
C GLY A 345 22.47 6.69 21.55
N SER A 346 22.34 6.55 22.86
CA SER A 346 23.49 6.26 23.74
C SER A 346 23.96 4.83 23.50
N ASN A 347 25.22 4.66 23.04
CA ASN A 347 25.81 3.36 22.67
C ASN A 347 24.97 2.57 21.65
N TYR A 348 24.30 3.30 20.75
CA TYR A 348 23.48 2.76 19.71
C TYR A 348 23.61 3.56 18.43
N SER A 349 23.80 2.87 17.33
CA SER A 349 23.65 3.47 16.00
C SER A 349 23.18 2.42 14.99
N ASN A 350 22.34 2.86 14.04
CA ASN A 350 22.00 2.11 12.84
C ASN A 350 21.96 3.07 11.67
N SER A 351 22.73 2.79 10.63
CA SER A 351 22.80 3.59 9.42
C SER A 351 22.62 2.68 8.21
N VAL A 352 21.73 3.04 7.29
CA VAL A 352 21.53 2.30 6.03
C VAL A 352 21.69 3.25 4.86
N LEU A 353 22.44 2.83 3.86
CA LEU A 353 22.53 3.45 2.54
C LEU A 353 21.87 2.51 1.53
N SER A 354 20.94 3.01 0.74
CA SER A 354 20.29 2.30 -0.36
C SER A 354 20.39 3.08 -1.66
N ILE A 355 20.58 2.35 -2.74
CA ILE A 355 20.46 2.85 -4.12
C ILE A 355 19.48 1.94 -4.84
N ASP A 356 18.53 2.53 -5.54
CA ASP A 356 17.48 1.81 -6.25
C ASP A 356 17.22 2.38 -7.64
N SER A 357 16.68 1.56 -8.50
CA SER A 357 16.26 1.95 -9.85
C SER A 357 15.11 1.07 -10.31
N THR A 358 14.11 1.69 -10.92
CA THR A 358 13.07 1.00 -11.70
C THR A 358 13.24 1.40 -13.16
N LEU A 359 13.55 0.43 -14.01
CA LEU A 359 13.78 0.61 -15.43
C LEU A 359 12.64 -0.02 -16.21
N ARG A 360 12.12 0.70 -17.21
CA ARG A 360 11.10 0.22 -18.14
C ARG A 360 11.67 0.24 -19.57
N PRO A 361 12.39 -0.83 -19.97
CA PRO A 361 13.02 -0.89 -21.30
C PRO A 361 12.02 -1.00 -22.44
N THR A 362 10.83 -1.54 -22.18
CA THR A 362 9.68 -1.58 -23.09
C THR A 362 8.40 -1.24 -22.33
N ALA A 363 7.28 -1.14 -23.05
CA ALA A 363 5.96 -0.90 -22.44
C ALA A 363 5.47 -2.07 -21.56
N GLN A 364 6.01 -3.28 -21.74
CA GLN A 364 5.62 -4.50 -21.05
C GLN A 364 6.61 -4.89 -19.94
N ASP A 365 7.85 -4.42 -20.03
CA ASP A 365 8.94 -4.93 -19.21
C ASP A 365 9.36 -3.93 -18.13
N THR A 366 9.50 -4.42 -16.91
CA THR A 366 10.00 -3.65 -15.76
C THR A 366 11.15 -4.40 -15.11
N ILE A 367 12.25 -3.70 -14.84
CA ILE A 367 13.38 -4.21 -14.07
C ILE A 367 13.55 -3.34 -12.83
N SER A 368 13.41 -3.92 -11.66
CA SER A 368 13.64 -3.27 -10.38
C SER A 368 14.94 -3.77 -9.76
N VAL A 369 15.78 -2.85 -9.32
CA VAL A 369 17.07 -3.16 -8.68
C VAL A 369 17.20 -2.31 -7.44
N GLN A 370 17.61 -2.92 -6.33
CA GLN A 370 17.98 -2.21 -5.11
C GLN A 370 19.22 -2.84 -4.50
N ALA A 371 20.18 -1.99 -4.10
CA ALA A 371 21.38 -2.39 -3.37
C ALA A 371 21.45 -1.59 -2.08
N MET A 372 21.76 -2.27 -0.99
CA MET A 372 21.70 -1.74 0.37
C MET A 372 22.94 -2.13 1.15
N HIS A 373 23.40 -1.23 2.03
CA HIS A 373 24.47 -1.47 2.98
C HIS A 373 24.07 -0.95 4.35
N SER A 374 24.24 -1.74 5.40
CA SER A 374 23.97 -1.34 6.77
C SER A 374 25.19 -1.36 7.66
N LEU A 375 25.20 -0.45 8.63
CA LEU A 375 26.17 -0.37 9.72
C LEU A 375 25.40 -0.21 11.03
N SER A 376 25.60 -1.08 11.99
CA SER A 376 24.88 -1.07 13.26
C SER A 376 25.81 -1.28 14.44
N GLU A 377 25.54 -0.57 15.52
CA GLU A 377 26.13 -0.77 16.84
C GLU A 377 24.98 -0.89 17.84
N TYR A 378 24.88 -2.02 18.54
CA TYR A 378 23.79 -2.29 19.46
C TYR A 378 24.18 -2.06 20.93
N PRO A 379 23.28 -1.51 21.76
CA PRO A 379 23.50 -1.35 23.18
C PRO A 379 23.56 -2.71 23.90
N ASN A 380 24.20 -2.73 25.07
CA ASN A 380 24.42 -3.96 25.84
C ASN A 380 23.13 -4.74 26.14
N GLU A 381 22.02 -4.04 26.35
CA GLU A 381 20.72 -4.63 26.63
C GLU A 381 20.29 -5.53 25.44
N VAL A 382 20.40 -5.03 24.22
CA VAL A 382 20.04 -5.77 23.00
C VAL A 382 21.02 -6.94 22.77
N GLN A 383 22.32 -6.73 23.01
CA GLN A 383 23.32 -7.78 22.89
C GLN A 383 23.04 -8.95 23.84
N LEU A 384 22.74 -8.67 25.11
CA LEU A 384 22.56 -9.70 26.14
C LEU A 384 21.21 -10.39 26.05
N GLU A 385 20.12 -9.62 25.87
CA GLU A 385 18.76 -10.18 25.90
C GLU A 385 18.37 -10.85 24.57
N HIS A 386 18.93 -10.34 23.46
CA HIS A 386 18.58 -10.81 22.12
C HIS A 386 19.72 -11.49 21.37
N GLN A 387 20.87 -11.72 22.05
CA GLN A 387 22.03 -12.43 21.50
C GLN A 387 22.53 -11.81 20.18
N GLN A 388 22.53 -10.47 20.13
CA GLN A 388 23.07 -9.75 18.98
C GLN A 388 24.55 -9.41 19.21
N GLU A 389 25.31 -9.35 18.12
CA GLU A 389 26.68 -8.84 18.18
C GLU A 389 26.69 -7.32 18.41
N ALA A 390 27.81 -6.81 18.96
CA ALA A 390 27.95 -5.39 19.27
C ALA A 390 27.98 -4.53 18.01
N GLU A 391 28.69 -4.99 16.98
CA GLU A 391 28.84 -4.31 15.71
C GLU A 391 28.43 -5.27 14.58
N LEU A 392 27.53 -4.82 13.72
CA LEU A 392 27.02 -5.56 12.58
C LEU A 392 27.15 -4.72 11.31
N SER A 393 27.59 -5.35 10.22
CA SER A 393 27.72 -4.66 8.94
C SER A 393 27.56 -5.64 7.79
N ASP A 394 26.61 -5.40 6.89
CA ASP A 394 26.41 -6.27 5.74
C ASP A 394 25.75 -5.53 4.56
N ASN A 395 25.69 -6.25 3.44
CA ASN A 395 25.05 -5.82 2.21
C ASN A 395 23.83 -6.68 1.91
N SER A 396 22.85 -6.08 1.27
CA SER A 396 21.69 -6.76 0.72
C SER A 396 21.35 -6.21 -0.65
N TYR A 397 20.80 -7.04 -1.54
CA TYR A 397 20.39 -6.58 -2.86
C TYR A 397 19.24 -7.40 -3.41
N VAL A 398 18.46 -6.73 -4.24
CA VAL A 398 17.29 -7.28 -4.94
C VAL A 398 17.40 -6.95 -6.42
N ILE A 399 17.10 -7.91 -7.25
CA ILE A 399 16.93 -7.74 -8.69
C ILE A 399 15.66 -8.47 -9.08
N GLU A 400 14.72 -7.75 -9.67
CA GLU A 400 13.49 -8.34 -10.16
C GLU A 400 13.21 -7.90 -11.59
N TYR A 401 12.78 -8.83 -12.42
CA TYR A 401 12.30 -8.60 -13.78
C TYR A 401 10.85 -9.05 -13.87
N GLN A 402 10.01 -8.18 -14.39
CA GLN A 402 8.60 -8.43 -14.66
C GLN A 402 8.27 -8.14 -16.12
N HIS A 403 7.45 -8.99 -16.69
CA HIS A 403 6.79 -8.77 -17.97
C HIS A 403 5.29 -8.89 -17.81
N ASN A 404 4.55 -7.92 -18.32
CA ASN A 404 3.10 -7.93 -18.30
C ASN A 404 2.55 -7.51 -19.66
N ASP A 405 1.87 -8.44 -20.35
CA ASP A 405 1.06 -8.13 -21.52
C ASP A 405 -0.41 -8.61 -21.30
N ARG A 406 -1.26 -8.39 -22.29
CA ARG A 406 -2.68 -8.79 -22.23
C ARG A 406 -2.87 -10.29 -21.95
N SER A 407 -1.92 -11.10 -22.35
CA SER A 407 -2.04 -12.56 -22.41
C SER A 407 -1.08 -13.28 -21.50
N TRP A 408 0.12 -12.76 -21.32
CA TRP A 408 1.17 -13.37 -20.55
C TRP A 408 1.66 -12.44 -19.45
N ASP A 409 1.98 -13.00 -18.32
CA ASP A 409 2.72 -12.36 -17.26
C ASP A 409 3.80 -13.31 -16.76
N TRP A 410 5.00 -12.79 -16.50
CA TRP A 410 6.04 -13.52 -15.79
C TRP A 410 6.86 -12.59 -14.92
N ARG A 411 7.41 -13.18 -13.86
CA ARG A 411 8.26 -12.52 -12.87
C ARG A 411 9.45 -13.43 -12.59
N LEU A 412 10.64 -12.84 -12.55
CA LEU A 412 11.87 -13.48 -12.11
C LEU A 412 12.54 -12.59 -11.08
N GLY A 413 12.71 -13.09 -9.87
CA GLY A 413 13.30 -12.35 -8.76
C GLY A 413 14.50 -13.08 -8.16
N TYR A 414 15.50 -12.30 -7.75
CA TYR A 414 16.61 -12.76 -6.93
C TYR A 414 16.85 -11.76 -5.80
N TYR A 415 16.82 -12.27 -4.59
CA TYR A 415 16.98 -11.53 -3.35
C TYR A 415 18.14 -12.12 -2.58
N ASN A 416 19.01 -11.27 -2.06
CA ASN A 416 20.11 -11.67 -1.19
C ASN A 416 20.14 -10.73 0.01
N TRP A 417 19.92 -11.29 1.19
CA TRP A 417 19.91 -10.57 2.45
C TRP A 417 21.05 -11.08 3.32
N GLY A 418 22.05 -10.25 3.56
CA GLY A 418 23.18 -10.58 4.40
C GLY A 418 22.76 -10.93 5.82
N GLU A 419 23.52 -11.79 6.49
CA GLU A 419 23.26 -12.26 7.86
C GLU A 419 23.23 -11.10 8.87
N ASP A 420 24.17 -10.16 8.71
CA ASP A 420 24.38 -9.04 9.61
C ASP A 420 23.69 -7.74 9.15
N PHE A 421 22.84 -7.82 8.13
CA PHE A 421 22.08 -6.64 7.65
C PHE A 421 21.00 -6.25 8.66
N ARG A 422 20.98 -4.96 9.04
CA ARG A 422 19.97 -4.38 9.94
C ARG A 422 19.47 -3.04 9.40
N ALA A 423 18.16 -2.85 9.41
CA ALA A 423 17.50 -1.59 9.02
C ALA A 423 16.43 -1.24 10.07
N ASP A 424 16.86 -0.63 11.17
CA ASP A 424 16.02 -0.42 12.35
C ASP A 424 14.92 0.63 12.15
N LEU A 425 15.02 1.47 11.12
CA LEU A 425 13.96 2.38 10.67
C LEU A 425 13.08 1.77 9.57
N GLY A 426 13.39 0.55 9.09
CA GLY A 426 12.62 -0.20 8.11
C GLY A 426 11.81 -1.33 8.73
N PHE A 427 11.06 -2.04 7.89
CA PHE A 427 10.41 -3.29 8.27
C PHE A 427 11.08 -4.46 7.55
N ILE A 428 12.24 -4.87 8.06
CA ILE A 428 13.00 -6.03 7.56
C ILE A 428 12.93 -7.11 8.64
N ASN A 429 12.05 -8.06 8.43
CA ASN A 429 11.77 -9.12 9.39
C ASN A 429 12.53 -10.44 9.12
N ARG A 430 13.25 -10.52 7.99
CA ARG A 430 14.07 -11.69 7.62
C ARG A 430 15.38 -11.25 7.02
N VAL A 431 16.47 -11.90 7.43
CA VAL A 431 17.84 -11.74 6.91
C VAL A 431 18.52 -13.12 6.83
N ASP A 432 19.78 -13.17 6.42
CA ASP A 432 20.52 -14.42 6.27
C ASP A 432 19.83 -15.37 5.29
N PHE A 433 19.50 -14.87 4.09
CA PHE A 433 18.90 -15.72 3.07
C PHE A 433 19.19 -15.26 1.64
N LYS A 434 19.11 -16.20 0.73
CA LYS A 434 19.01 -16.00 -0.72
C LYS A 434 17.68 -16.59 -1.17
N HIS A 435 16.94 -15.84 -1.97
CA HIS A 435 15.64 -16.25 -2.45
C HIS A 435 15.55 -16.06 -3.95
N ILE A 436 15.04 -17.07 -4.64
CA ILE A 436 14.74 -17.05 -6.08
C ILE A 436 13.24 -17.26 -6.22
N VAL A 437 12.60 -16.45 -7.03
CA VAL A 437 11.20 -16.60 -7.41
C VAL A 437 11.07 -16.61 -8.93
N ALA A 438 10.22 -17.49 -9.45
CA ALA A 438 9.88 -17.56 -10.86
C ALA A 438 8.39 -17.84 -11.03
N THR A 439 7.66 -16.84 -11.52
CA THR A 439 6.23 -16.95 -11.82
C THR A 439 6.00 -16.89 -13.32
N VAL A 440 5.04 -17.66 -13.84
CA VAL A 440 4.54 -17.53 -15.20
C VAL A 440 3.04 -17.69 -15.23
N GLY A 441 2.33 -16.78 -15.89
CA GLY A 441 0.89 -16.77 -16.02
C GLY A 441 0.43 -16.64 -17.48
N ARG A 442 -0.70 -17.26 -17.79
CA ARG A 442 -1.39 -17.13 -19.07
C ARG A 442 -2.85 -16.75 -18.83
N THR A 443 -3.27 -15.65 -19.44
CA THR A 443 -4.63 -15.14 -19.36
C THR A 443 -5.34 -15.25 -20.70
N TRP A 444 -6.55 -15.82 -20.69
CA TRP A 444 -7.48 -15.77 -21.80
C TRP A 444 -8.66 -14.87 -21.42
N ARG A 445 -9.07 -14.04 -22.38
CA ARG A 445 -10.19 -13.11 -22.24
C ARG A 445 -11.17 -13.31 -23.40
N TRP A 446 -12.46 -13.21 -23.10
CA TRP A 446 -13.54 -13.29 -24.07
C TRP A 446 -14.39 -12.03 -23.95
N ASP A 447 -14.52 -11.30 -25.03
CA ASP A 447 -15.19 -10.00 -25.15
C ASP A 447 -16.72 -10.12 -25.01
N GLY A 448 -17.16 -10.60 -23.86
CA GLY A 448 -18.59 -10.68 -23.52
C GLY A 448 -19.38 -11.86 -24.11
N GLN A 449 -18.80 -12.68 -24.98
CA GLN A 449 -19.53 -13.72 -25.71
C GLN A 449 -19.47 -15.12 -25.08
N GLY A 450 -18.67 -15.34 -24.04
CA GLY A 450 -18.51 -16.63 -23.37
C GLY A 450 -19.18 -16.70 -22.00
N PHE A 451 -19.33 -17.89 -21.43
CA PHE A 451 -19.69 -18.04 -20.02
C PHE A 451 -18.65 -17.38 -19.12
N PHE A 452 -17.37 -17.67 -19.35
CA PHE A 452 -16.28 -16.96 -18.69
C PHE A 452 -15.88 -15.72 -19.50
N ASN A 453 -15.60 -14.63 -18.83
CA ASN A 453 -14.98 -13.44 -19.45
C ASN A 453 -13.45 -13.43 -19.32
N ARG A 454 -12.93 -14.12 -18.30
CA ARG A 454 -11.50 -14.24 -18.05
C ARG A 454 -11.19 -15.57 -17.40
N ILE A 455 -10.11 -16.21 -17.87
CA ILE A 455 -9.48 -17.35 -17.19
C ILE A 455 -7.98 -17.08 -17.18
N ARG A 456 -7.34 -17.19 -16.01
CA ARG A 456 -5.89 -17.17 -15.87
C ARG A 456 -5.42 -18.45 -15.20
N PHE A 457 -4.40 -19.07 -15.77
CA PHE A 457 -3.59 -20.09 -15.11
C PHE A 457 -2.20 -19.54 -14.87
N ALA A 458 -1.63 -19.80 -13.70
CA ALA A 458 -0.26 -19.47 -13.41
C ALA A 458 0.43 -20.59 -12.63
N ALA A 459 1.74 -20.62 -12.72
CA ALA A 459 2.63 -21.45 -11.92
C ALA A 459 3.68 -20.55 -11.29
N ASP A 460 4.04 -20.87 -10.06
CA ASP A 460 5.05 -20.18 -9.28
C ASP A 460 6.02 -21.19 -8.68
N TYR A 461 7.29 -20.81 -8.60
CA TYR A 461 8.35 -21.58 -7.96
C TYR A 461 9.22 -20.65 -7.15
N ASP A 462 9.36 -20.98 -5.88
CA ASP A 462 10.18 -20.28 -4.90
C ASP A 462 11.22 -21.21 -4.27
N ARG A 463 12.43 -20.68 -4.04
CA ARG A 463 13.45 -21.35 -3.27
C ARG A 463 14.22 -20.36 -2.41
N THR A 464 14.31 -20.68 -1.14
CA THR A 464 15.06 -19.92 -0.14
C THR A 464 16.14 -20.77 0.49
N GLU A 465 17.38 -20.28 0.50
CA GLU A 465 18.53 -20.87 1.18
C GLU A 465 19.11 -19.84 2.16
N ASP A 466 19.70 -20.25 3.26
CA ASP A 466 20.51 -19.35 4.08
C ASP A 466 21.86 -19.01 3.39
N GLN A 467 22.66 -18.12 3.99
CA GLN A 467 23.94 -17.72 3.41
C GLN A 467 24.94 -18.92 3.36
N SER A 468 24.78 -19.92 4.21
CA SER A 468 25.60 -21.14 4.20
C SER A 468 25.21 -22.14 3.11
N GLY A 469 24.03 -21.97 2.48
CA GLY A 469 23.46 -22.86 1.47
C GLY A 469 22.53 -23.94 2.04
N LEU A 470 22.11 -23.82 3.31
CA LEU A 470 21.05 -24.65 3.85
C LEU A 470 19.72 -24.23 3.23
N GLU A 471 19.01 -25.15 2.60
CA GLU A 471 17.67 -24.91 2.10
C GLU A 471 16.70 -24.67 3.26
N LEU A 472 16.05 -23.52 3.25
CA LEU A 472 15.09 -23.12 4.27
C LEU A 472 13.67 -23.40 3.83
N GLU A 473 13.41 -23.24 2.53
CA GLU A 473 12.08 -23.38 1.94
C GLU A 473 12.18 -23.63 0.44
N GLU A 474 11.40 -24.55 -0.07
CA GLU A 474 11.16 -24.74 -1.49
C GLU A 474 9.65 -24.89 -1.71
N GLU A 475 9.08 -24.10 -2.64
CA GLU A 475 7.64 -24.09 -2.89
C GLU A 475 7.32 -24.13 -4.38
N THR A 476 6.25 -24.84 -4.71
CA THR A 476 5.68 -24.85 -6.07
C THR A 476 4.17 -24.67 -5.97
N GLU A 477 3.66 -23.67 -6.67
CA GLU A 477 2.26 -23.30 -6.66
C GLU A 477 1.63 -23.26 -8.05
N PHE A 478 0.34 -23.58 -8.11
CA PHE A 478 -0.48 -23.47 -9.31
C PHE A 478 -1.75 -22.68 -8.99
N PHE A 479 -2.02 -21.68 -9.80
CA PHE A 479 -3.16 -20.79 -9.66
C PHE A 479 -4.14 -20.96 -10.80
N ILE A 480 -5.44 -20.92 -10.47
CA ILE A 480 -6.51 -20.78 -11.42
C ILE A 480 -7.43 -19.65 -10.98
N ASN A 481 -7.64 -18.65 -11.86
CA ASN A 481 -8.55 -17.55 -11.60
C ASN A 481 -9.55 -17.48 -12.76
N MET A 482 -10.84 -17.51 -12.44
CA MET A 482 -11.92 -17.49 -13.43
C MET A 482 -12.95 -16.45 -13.02
N ASN A 483 -13.43 -15.67 -14.00
CA ASN A 483 -14.52 -14.72 -13.81
C ASN A 483 -15.64 -15.02 -14.82
N GLY A 484 -16.88 -14.88 -14.38
CA GLY A 484 -18.07 -15.22 -15.18
C GLY A 484 -19.27 -14.33 -14.89
N PRO A 485 -20.48 -14.75 -15.30
CA PRO A 485 -21.71 -14.00 -15.11
C PRO A 485 -22.07 -13.87 -13.63
N LEU A 486 -22.97 -12.94 -13.29
CA LEU A 486 -23.37 -12.60 -11.93
C LEU A 486 -22.17 -12.21 -11.05
N GLN A 487 -21.13 -11.60 -11.64
CA GLN A 487 -19.84 -11.32 -10.99
C GLN A 487 -19.24 -12.56 -10.32
N SER A 488 -19.52 -13.75 -10.88
CA SER A 488 -18.98 -14.98 -10.32
C SER A 488 -17.47 -15.07 -10.50
N PHE A 489 -16.83 -15.63 -9.50
CA PHE A 489 -15.40 -15.90 -9.51
C PHE A 489 -15.10 -17.29 -8.95
N LEU A 490 -14.02 -17.88 -9.43
CA LEU A 490 -13.37 -19.03 -8.85
C LEU A 490 -11.88 -18.73 -8.79
N ASN A 491 -11.31 -18.74 -7.57
CA ASN A 491 -9.89 -18.67 -7.34
C ASN A 491 -9.42 -19.97 -6.69
N GLY A 492 -8.54 -20.69 -7.36
CA GLY A 492 -7.91 -21.92 -6.88
C GLY A 492 -6.42 -21.73 -6.69
N LEU A 493 -5.89 -22.30 -5.62
CA LEU A 493 -4.47 -22.40 -5.31
C LEU A 493 -4.19 -23.84 -4.91
N PHE A 494 -3.18 -24.44 -5.53
CA PHE A 494 -2.75 -25.83 -5.29
C PHE A 494 -1.23 -25.82 -5.26
N GLY A 495 -0.65 -26.38 -4.20
CA GLY A 495 0.80 -26.34 -4.09
C GLY A 495 1.35 -27.35 -3.11
N SER A 496 2.67 -27.39 -3.11
CA SER A 496 3.47 -28.13 -2.13
C SER A 496 4.69 -27.31 -1.75
N SER A 497 5.08 -27.40 -0.50
CA SER A 497 6.30 -26.78 0.02
C SER A 497 7.09 -27.77 0.86
N SER A 498 8.39 -27.52 1.00
CA SER A 498 9.27 -28.15 1.96
C SER A 498 9.85 -27.06 2.83
N THR A 499 9.56 -27.09 4.13
CA THR A 499 9.95 -26.06 5.10
C THR A 499 10.93 -26.64 6.11
N TYR A 500 12.09 -26.00 6.25
CA TYR A 500 13.07 -26.34 7.28
C TYR A 500 12.76 -25.64 8.59
N TRP A 501 12.65 -26.42 9.68
CA TRP A 501 12.45 -25.86 11.01
C TRP A 501 13.09 -26.77 12.09
N ASN A 502 13.86 -26.14 12.97
CA ASN A 502 14.47 -26.81 14.14
C ASN A 502 15.15 -28.14 13.81
N GLY A 503 15.98 -28.16 12.73
CA GLY A 503 16.77 -29.33 12.32
C GLY A 503 16.01 -30.38 11.50
N LYS A 504 14.79 -30.10 11.02
CA LYS A 504 13.96 -31.01 10.25
C LYS A 504 13.33 -30.31 9.05
N TYR A 505 13.08 -31.08 8.00
CA TYR A 505 12.24 -30.70 6.88
C TYR A 505 10.81 -31.22 7.07
N PHE A 506 9.86 -30.40 6.66
CA PHE A 506 8.44 -30.71 6.66
C PHE A 506 7.89 -30.51 5.26
N ASP A 507 7.38 -31.59 4.67
CA ASP A 507 6.72 -31.54 3.37
C ASP A 507 5.24 -31.22 3.59
N GLU A 508 4.77 -30.12 3.02
CA GLU A 508 3.42 -29.59 3.15
C GLU A 508 2.70 -29.64 1.81
N GLN A 509 1.43 -29.95 1.83
CA GLN A 509 0.54 -29.82 0.68
C GLN A 509 -0.62 -28.90 1.06
N PHE A 510 -0.97 -28.00 0.17
CA PHE A 510 -2.07 -27.09 0.39
C PHE A 510 -2.95 -26.93 -0.85
N ASN A 511 -4.25 -26.82 -0.59
CA ASN A 511 -5.26 -26.69 -1.60
C ASN A 511 -6.30 -25.68 -1.12
N MET A 512 -6.56 -24.65 -1.91
CA MET A 512 -7.54 -23.63 -1.60
C MET A 512 -8.46 -23.39 -2.80
N ILE A 513 -9.74 -23.30 -2.54
CA ILE A 513 -10.75 -22.86 -3.51
C ILE A 513 -11.58 -21.77 -2.86
N ASN A 514 -11.64 -20.62 -3.50
CA ASN A 514 -12.54 -19.54 -3.14
C ASN A 514 -13.48 -19.27 -4.32
N ILE A 515 -14.77 -19.45 -4.09
CA ILE A 515 -15.82 -19.31 -5.10
C ILE A 515 -16.88 -18.34 -4.60
N GLY A 516 -17.42 -17.52 -5.48
CA GLY A 516 -18.49 -16.61 -5.12
C GLY A 516 -19.23 -16.05 -6.34
N PHE A 517 -20.38 -15.43 -6.06
CA PHE A 517 -21.20 -14.75 -7.05
C PHE A 517 -22.14 -13.76 -6.38
N THR A 518 -22.62 -12.79 -7.15
CA THR A 518 -23.48 -11.69 -6.69
C THR A 518 -24.76 -11.66 -7.53
N PRO A 519 -25.79 -12.45 -7.16
CA PRO A 519 -27.00 -12.65 -7.97
C PRO A 519 -27.91 -11.41 -8.01
N SER A 520 -27.77 -10.48 -7.09
CA SER A 520 -28.53 -9.23 -7.05
C SER A 520 -27.72 -8.10 -6.43
N PRO A 521 -28.11 -6.82 -6.57
CA PRO A 521 -27.41 -5.71 -5.95
C PRO A 521 -27.21 -5.85 -4.43
N ASN A 522 -28.14 -6.51 -3.76
CA ASN A 522 -28.18 -6.61 -2.31
C ASN A 522 -27.65 -7.95 -1.76
N LEU A 523 -27.28 -8.91 -2.60
CA LEU A 523 -26.89 -10.25 -2.14
C LEU A 523 -25.58 -10.69 -2.78
N SER A 524 -24.59 -11.00 -1.98
CA SER A 524 -23.39 -11.72 -2.40
C SER A 524 -23.21 -13.00 -1.58
N ILE A 525 -22.78 -14.06 -2.23
CA ILE A 525 -22.56 -15.37 -1.64
C ILE A 525 -21.17 -15.84 -2.04
N SER A 526 -20.38 -16.24 -1.07
CA SER A 526 -19.06 -16.82 -1.32
C SER A 526 -18.71 -17.92 -0.33
N SER A 527 -17.72 -18.72 -0.67
CA SER A 527 -17.20 -19.76 0.22
C SER A 527 -15.73 -20.01 -0.04
N LEU A 528 -14.94 -19.94 1.01
CA LEU A 528 -13.56 -20.39 1.05
C LEU A 528 -13.50 -21.81 1.58
N ILE A 529 -12.81 -22.68 0.85
CA ILE A 529 -12.48 -24.05 1.27
C ILE A 529 -10.96 -24.17 1.19
N ARG A 530 -10.32 -24.54 2.31
CA ARG A 530 -8.88 -24.74 2.37
C ARG A 530 -8.55 -26.03 3.13
N TYR A 531 -7.66 -26.81 2.55
CA TYR A 531 -7.09 -28.02 3.12
C TYR A 531 -5.59 -27.89 3.01
N GLU A 532 -4.88 -27.95 4.14
CA GLU A 532 -3.44 -27.74 4.16
C GLU A 532 -2.76 -28.52 5.27
N ASP A 533 -1.57 -29.00 4.99
CA ASP A 533 -0.61 -29.35 6.00
C ASP A 533 -0.03 -28.06 6.57
N VAL A 534 0.30 -28.03 7.85
CA VAL A 534 0.80 -26.84 8.55
C VAL A 534 1.86 -27.25 9.55
N VAL A 535 3.02 -26.63 9.51
CA VAL A 535 4.04 -26.81 10.53
C VAL A 535 3.59 -26.17 11.84
N ASP A 536 3.46 -26.96 12.90
CA ASP A 536 3.33 -26.48 14.29
C ASP A 536 4.74 -26.15 14.79
N PHE A 537 5.15 -24.89 14.59
CA PHE A 537 6.49 -24.40 14.88
C PHE A 537 6.86 -24.58 16.35
N ALA A 538 5.94 -24.33 17.27
CA ALA A 538 6.15 -24.45 18.71
C ALA A 538 6.48 -25.89 19.14
N ASN A 539 5.88 -26.89 18.49
CA ASN A 539 6.05 -28.30 18.82
C ASN A 539 6.91 -29.06 17.80
N THR A 540 7.43 -28.41 16.77
CA THR A 540 8.30 -29.00 15.72
C THR A 540 7.67 -30.26 15.11
N ARG A 541 6.44 -30.14 14.62
CA ARG A 541 5.67 -31.25 14.03
C ARG A 541 4.77 -30.76 12.92
N LEU A 542 4.43 -31.66 12.00
CA LEU A 542 3.42 -31.40 10.98
C LEU A 542 2.02 -31.58 11.59
N GLY A 543 1.14 -30.65 11.31
CA GLY A 543 -0.27 -30.66 11.61
C GLY A 543 -1.09 -30.64 10.33
N PHE A 544 -2.41 -30.63 10.47
CA PHE A 544 -3.32 -30.54 9.34
C PHE A 544 -4.47 -29.57 9.65
N SER A 545 -4.75 -28.65 8.74
CA SER A 545 -5.79 -27.64 8.85
C SER A 545 -6.89 -27.84 7.81
N LYS A 546 -8.16 -27.75 8.24
CA LYS A 546 -9.32 -27.68 7.37
C LYS A 546 -10.09 -26.42 7.69
N ARG A 547 -10.27 -25.57 6.69
CA ARG A 547 -11.06 -24.36 6.82
C ARG A 547 -12.20 -24.36 5.82
N TRP A 548 -13.40 -24.10 6.30
CA TRP A 548 -14.56 -23.82 5.49
C TRP A 548 -15.21 -22.53 5.98
N GLY A 549 -15.25 -21.52 5.10
CA GLY A 549 -15.72 -20.18 5.41
C GLY A 549 -16.83 -19.74 4.45
N PRO A 550 -18.08 -20.19 4.63
CA PRO A 550 -19.21 -19.65 3.88
C PRO A 550 -19.48 -18.21 4.32
N ARG A 551 -19.79 -17.34 3.37
CA ARG A 551 -20.17 -15.96 3.62
C ARG A 551 -21.40 -15.61 2.79
N ILE A 552 -22.38 -15.01 3.42
CA ILE A 552 -23.56 -14.45 2.79
C ILE A 552 -23.68 -13.01 3.28
N ASN A 553 -23.56 -12.06 2.36
CA ASN A 553 -23.81 -10.66 2.64
C ASN A 553 -25.15 -10.28 2.01
N TYR A 554 -26.09 -9.85 2.84
CA TYR A 554 -27.37 -9.33 2.39
C TYR A 554 -27.61 -7.94 2.97
N ARG A 555 -27.78 -6.96 2.09
CA ARG A 555 -28.02 -5.56 2.48
C ARG A 555 -29.51 -5.27 2.46
N PHE A 556 -30.04 -4.81 3.59
CA PHE A 556 -31.43 -4.41 3.73
C PHE A 556 -31.57 -2.92 3.39
N GLY A 557 -32.14 -2.60 2.20
CA GLY A 557 -32.27 -1.23 1.75
C GLY A 557 -30.95 -0.64 1.23
N ARG A 558 -30.74 0.64 1.52
CA ARG A 558 -29.57 1.41 1.05
C ARG A 558 -28.56 1.71 2.19
N HIS A 559 -28.78 1.12 3.37
CA HIS A 559 -27.92 1.29 4.55
C HIS A 559 -27.19 -0.01 4.88
#